data_efbf55f5dc1813390374529b17598ced
#
_entry.id   efbf55f5dc1813390374529b17598ced
#
_cell.length_a   1.000
_cell.length_b   1.000
_cell.length_c   1.000
_cell.angle_alpha   90.00
_cell.angle_beta   90.00
_cell.angle_gamma   90.00
#
_symmetry.space_group_name_H-M   'P 1'
#
loop_
_entity.id
_entity.type
_entity.pdbx_description
1 polymer ?
#
loop_
_entity_poly.entity_id
_entity_poly.type
_entity_poly.pdbx_seq_one_letter_code
_entity_poly.pdbx_strand_id
1 'polypeptide(L)'
;MTYSSIFKIFLFIFINTTITSLRVKNDRKSNSRALCALRSTKREEQCIISSRNNNIYCNSQANLFINGNNFLHDKKLITISPGGYKGFYLLGILSYIKEKYETDHLIYSGASAGAWNGLFMCYKGDPMSFVYNILDYNITNTKSITELEYFLKYKLLSSYKTDDFDLRRLFVGVTTIKFFAPSTNIFSDFESLEDAINCCFASSHIPFVTGGLTNKYHNMFTFDGGFSKYPYLDREKLVHISPSMWRPKEPTTVFNSLQRSLQSIKSYSEFFSMSKNNLLELFDDGYQDAKNNKSYLDTMFTPKCDHEIDGIEI
;
A
#
# COMPACT_ATOMS: atom_id res chain seq x y z
N MET A 1 -4.53 -26.80 18.82
CA MET A 1 -4.65 -26.69 17.35
C MET A 1 -3.24 -26.55 16.80
N THR A 2 -2.82 -27.42 15.88
CA THR A 2 -1.48 -27.35 15.29
C THR A 2 -1.39 -26.23 14.26
N TYR A 3 -0.20 -25.63 14.09
CA TYR A 3 0.09 -24.60 13.06
C TYR A 3 -0.44 -24.96 11.66
N SER A 4 -0.36 -26.24 11.32
CA SER A 4 -0.89 -26.82 10.07
C SER A 4 -2.41 -26.67 9.91
N SER A 5 -3.19 -26.72 11.00
CA SER A 5 -4.65 -26.64 10.94
C SER A 5 -5.15 -25.20 10.70
N ILE A 6 -4.47 -24.22 11.27
CA ILE A 6 -4.84 -22.80 11.14
C ILE A 6 -4.45 -22.28 9.76
N PHE A 7 -3.27 -22.69 9.26
CA PHE A 7 -2.87 -22.41 7.88
C PHE A 7 -3.84 -23.02 6.87
N LYS A 8 -4.34 -24.22 7.12
CA LYS A 8 -5.37 -24.88 6.29
C LYS A 8 -6.71 -24.14 6.33
N ILE A 9 -7.10 -23.57 7.46
CA ILE A 9 -8.33 -22.77 7.58
C ILE A 9 -8.19 -21.45 6.81
N PHE A 10 -7.05 -20.76 6.92
CA PHE A 10 -6.76 -19.54 6.15
C PHE A 10 -6.65 -19.84 4.66
N LEU A 11 -5.94 -20.90 4.29
CA LEU A 11 -5.86 -21.37 2.91
C LEU A 11 -7.25 -21.77 2.37
N PHE A 12 -8.08 -22.41 3.18
CA PHE A 12 -9.45 -22.79 2.84
C PHE A 12 -10.36 -21.56 2.67
N ILE A 13 -10.26 -20.55 3.52
CA ILE A 13 -11.00 -19.28 3.38
C ILE A 13 -10.51 -18.54 2.13
N PHE A 14 -9.20 -18.45 1.91
CA PHE A 14 -8.61 -17.79 0.74
C PHE A 14 -8.94 -18.52 -0.57
N ILE A 15 -8.87 -19.87 -0.58
CA ILE A 15 -9.25 -20.69 -1.73
C ILE A 15 -10.76 -20.57 -2.00
N ASN A 16 -11.61 -20.59 -0.98
CA ASN A 16 -13.06 -20.45 -1.18
C ASN A 16 -13.47 -19.07 -1.68
N THR A 17 -12.84 -18.00 -1.21
CA THR A 17 -13.09 -16.64 -1.76
C THR A 17 -12.60 -16.54 -3.21
N THR A 18 -11.48 -17.16 -3.54
CA THR A 18 -10.95 -17.24 -4.91
C THR A 18 -11.81 -18.15 -5.81
N ILE A 19 -12.27 -19.30 -5.30
CA ILE A 19 -13.16 -20.25 -6.02
C ILE A 19 -14.55 -19.65 -6.21
N THR A 20 -15.09 -18.94 -5.24
CA THR A 20 -16.38 -18.24 -5.39
C THR A 20 -16.28 -17.14 -6.46
N SER A 21 -15.17 -16.42 -6.49
CA SER A 21 -14.85 -15.47 -7.56
C SER A 21 -14.68 -16.14 -8.94
N LEU A 22 -14.19 -17.37 -8.99
CA LEU A 22 -13.99 -18.16 -10.22
C LEU A 22 -15.28 -18.87 -10.66
N ARG A 23 -16.10 -19.41 -9.76
CA ARG A 23 -17.43 -19.96 -10.07
C ARG A 23 -18.34 -18.90 -10.69
N VAL A 24 -18.36 -17.71 -10.17
CA VAL A 24 -19.10 -16.57 -10.75
C VAL A 24 -18.62 -16.25 -12.19
N LYS A 25 -17.38 -16.61 -12.56
CA LYS A 25 -16.88 -16.45 -13.95
C LYS A 25 -17.25 -17.58 -14.90
N ASN A 26 -17.43 -18.81 -14.40
CA ASN A 26 -17.70 -19.97 -15.27
C ASN A 26 -19.19 -20.17 -15.59
N ASP A 27 -20.11 -19.78 -14.71
CA ASP A 27 -21.56 -19.79 -14.99
C ASP A 27 -22.01 -18.77 -16.05
N ARG A 28 -21.06 -18.00 -16.60
CA ARG A 28 -21.30 -16.93 -17.57
C ARG A 28 -21.49 -17.39 -19.03
N LYS A 29 -21.35 -18.67 -19.35
CA LYS A 29 -21.47 -19.14 -20.74
C LYS A 29 -22.85 -19.66 -21.16
N SER A 30 -23.82 -19.82 -20.23
CA SER A 30 -25.10 -20.45 -20.59
C SER A 30 -26.36 -19.57 -20.55
N ASN A 31 -26.34 -18.31 -20.06
CA ASN A 31 -27.55 -17.49 -20.02
C ASN A 31 -27.25 -16.00 -20.30
N SER A 32 -27.10 -15.64 -21.56
CA SER A 32 -26.66 -14.30 -21.99
C SER A 32 -27.74 -13.24 -22.17
N ARG A 33 -28.98 -13.47 -21.85
CA ARG A 33 -30.04 -12.47 -22.06
C ARG A 33 -30.91 -12.09 -20.84
N ALA A 34 -30.97 -12.91 -19.78
CA ALA A 34 -31.81 -12.60 -18.60
C ALA A 34 -30.99 -11.98 -17.44
N LEU A 35 -29.67 -12.03 -17.46
CA LEU A 35 -28.77 -11.57 -16.37
C LEU A 35 -28.19 -10.17 -16.56
N CYS A 36 -28.56 -9.46 -17.63
CA CYS A 36 -28.06 -8.10 -17.86
C CYS A 36 -28.67 -7.06 -16.90
N ALA A 37 -29.83 -7.36 -16.31
CA ALA A 37 -30.51 -6.45 -15.38
C ALA A 37 -30.15 -6.64 -13.90
N LEU A 38 -29.40 -7.69 -13.53
CA LEU A 38 -29.01 -7.98 -12.13
C LEU A 38 -27.50 -7.86 -11.88
N ARG A 39 -26.74 -7.35 -12.83
CA ARG A 39 -25.32 -6.99 -12.65
C ARG A 39 -25.15 -5.54 -12.21
N SER A 40 -25.78 -5.12 -11.17
CA SER A 40 -25.12 -4.24 -10.23
C SER A 40 -23.99 -5.08 -9.62
N THR A 41 -22.77 -4.97 -10.15
CA THR A 41 -21.56 -5.37 -9.41
C THR A 41 -21.62 -4.56 -8.12
N LYS A 42 -22.10 -5.15 -7.01
CA LYS A 42 -21.91 -4.55 -5.70
C LYS A 42 -20.40 -4.32 -5.60
N ARG A 43 -19.95 -3.08 -5.80
CA ARG A 43 -18.64 -2.66 -5.34
C ARG A 43 -18.60 -3.08 -3.88
N GLU A 44 -17.52 -3.74 -3.48
CA GLU A 44 -17.29 -4.03 -2.07
C GLU A 44 -17.44 -2.70 -1.33
N GLU A 45 -18.28 -2.66 -0.31
CA GLU A 45 -18.51 -1.45 0.46
C GLU A 45 -17.18 -1.02 1.08
N GLN A 46 -16.67 0.12 0.64
CA GLN A 46 -15.49 0.72 1.20
C GLN A 46 -15.90 1.78 2.21
N CYS A 47 -15.29 1.73 3.39
CA CYS A 47 -15.47 2.75 4.41
C CYS A 47 -14.16 3.51 4.62
N ILE A 48 -14.26 4.84 4.76
CA ILE A 48 -13.19 5.69 5.25
C ILE A 48 -13.39 5.86 6.76
N ILE A 49 -12.34 5.67 7.53
CA ILE A 49 -12.35 5.78 8.99
C ILE A 49 -11.37 6.88 9.39
N SER A 50 -11.88 7.93 10.05
CA SER A 50 -11.03 8.92 10.69
C SER A 50 -10.44 8.32 11.97
N SER A 51 -9.12 8.21 12.04
CA SER A 51 -8.42 7.71 13.23
C SER A 51 -8.61 8.61 14.44
N ARG A 52 -8.68 9.93 14.22
CA ARG A 52 -8.79 10.93 15.27
C ARG A 52 -10.09 10.86 16.07
N ASN A 53 -11.21 10.65 15.40
CA ASN A 53 -12.54 10.71 16.03
C ASN A 53 -13.37 9.44 15.87
N ASN A 54 -12.80 8.40 15.28
CA ASN A 54 -13.46 7.13 14.99
C ASN A 54 -14.72 7.24 14.12
N ASN A 55 -14.90 8.34 13.40
CA ASN A 55 -16.03 8.48 12.48
C ASN A 55 -15.84 7.56 11.26
N ILE A 56 -16.91 6.88 10.87
CA ILE A 56 -16.93 5.92 9.77
C ILE A 56 -17.81 6.48 8.66
N TYR A 57 -17.22 6.66 7.47
CA TYR A 57 -17.89 7.18 6.29
C TYR A 57 -17.94 6.09 5.22
N CYS A 58 -19.11 5.47 5.02
CA CYS A 58 -19.28 4.39 4.04
C CYS A 58 -20.05 4.87 2.82
N ASN A 59 -19.77 4.30 1.65
CA ASN A 59 -20.47 4.55 0.39
C ASN A 59 -20.57 6.05 -0.01
N SER A 60 -21.79 6.58 -0.15
CA SER A 60 -22.01 7.99 -0.49
C SER A 60 -21.41 8.97 0.52
N GLN A 61 -21.30 8.59 1.78
CA GLN A 61 -20.67 9.41 2.83
C GLN A 61 -19.14 9.50 2.65
N ALA A 62 -18.49 8.46 2.10
CA ALA A 62 -17.06 8.51 1.79
C ALA A 62 -16.76 9.61 0.76
N ASN A 63 -17.61 9.74 -0.26
CA ASN A 63 -17.51 10.83 -1.23
C ASN A 63 -17.78 12.20 -0.59
N LEU A 64 -18.74 12.29 0.35
CA LEU A 64 -19.01 13.52 1.08
C LEU A 64 -17.83 13.93 1.98
N PHE A 65 -17.17 12.95 2.63
CA PHE A 65 -15.96 13.21 3.41
C PHE A 65 -14.85 13.81 2.54
N ILE A 66 -14.61 13.23 1.36
CA ILE A 66 -13.57 13.70 0.44
C ILE A 66 -13.95 15.07 -0.13
N ASN A 67 -15.17 15.23 -0.64
CA ASN A 67 -15.60 16.46 -1.33
C ASN A 67 -15.90 17.59 -0.35
N GLY A 68 -16.30 17.30 0.88
CA GLY A 68 -16.53 18.28 1.95
C GLY A 68 -15.25 18.74 2.65
N ASN A 69 -14.12 18.07 2.38
CA ASN A 69 -12.82 18.45 2.94
C ASN A 69 -12.07 19.36 1.97
N ASN A 70 -12.09 20.67 2.24
CA ASN A 70 -11.41 21.69 1.40
C ASN A 70 -9.94 21.36 1.14
N PHE A 71 -9.27 20.71 2.09
CA PHE A 71 -7.88 20.30 1.93
C PHE A 71 -7.71 19.23 0.83
N LEU A 72 -8.70 18.34 0.67
CA LEU A 72 -8.62 17.20 -0.28
C LEU A 72 -9.15 17.57 -1.68
N HIS A 73 -9.90 18.66 -1.82
CA HIS A 73 -10.65 18.98 -3.03
C HIS A 73 -9.76 18.99 -4.28
N ASP A 74 -8.64 19.70 -4.24
CA ASP A 74 -7.75 19.91 -5.39
C ASP A 74 -6.56 18.92 -5.41
N LYS A 75 -6.54 17.92 -4.52
CA LYS A 75 -5.45 16.97 -4.44
C LYS A 75 -5.60 15.83 -5.45
N LYS A 76 -4.50 15.45 -6.07
CA LYS A 76 -4.42 14.29 -6.97
C LYS A 76 -3.98 13.04 -6.20
N LEU A 77 -4.59 11.91 -6.49
CA LEU A 77 -4.33 10.66 -5.79
C LEU A 77 -3.20 9.87 -6.43
N ILE A 78 -2.23 9.47 -5.61
CA ILE A 78 -1.27 8.40 -5.93
C ILE A 78 -1.66 7.16 -5.12
N THR A 79 -1.78 6.01 -5.81
CA THR A 79 -1.97 4.72 -5.15
C THR A 79 -0.65 3.94 -5.15
N ILE A 80 -0.32 3.30 -4.00
CA ILE A 80 0.94 2.59 -3.79
C ILE A 80 0.65 1.15 -3.41
N SER A 81 1.14 0.20 -4.22
CA SER A 81 0.79 -1.21 -4.07
C SER A 81 1.43 -1.86 -2.84
N PRO A 82 0.82 -2.92 -2.28
CA PRO A 82 1.52 -3.86 -1.42
C PRO A 82 2.77 -4.42 -2.11
N GLY A 83 3.77 -4.83 -1.35
CA GLY A 83 5.01 -5.30 -1.97
C GLY A 83 5.96 -6.10 -1.06
N GLY A 84 5.69 -6.26 0.24
CA GLY A 84 6.63 -6.86 1.17
C GLY A 84 8.00 -6.16 1.07
N TYR A 85 9.11 -6.92 0.95
CA TYR A 85 10.45 -6.34 0.79
C TYR A 85 10.62 -5.49 -0.49
N LYS A 86 9.82 -5.71 -1.54
CA LYS A 86 9.81 -4.81 -2.71
C LYS A 86 9.28 -3.41 -2.39
N GLY A 87 8.80 -3.18 -1.17
CA GLY A 87 8.55 -1.84 -0.63
C GLY A 87 9.78 -0.94 -0.70
N PHE A 88 11.00 -1.49 -0.61
CA PHE A 88 12.24 -0.71 -0.75
C PHE A 88 12.50 -0.29 -2.21
N TYR A 89 12.12 -1.10 -3.19
CA TYR A 89 12.10 -0.67 -4.58
C TYR A 89 11.09 0.47 -4.81
N LEU A 90 9.89 0.37 -4.20
CA LEU A 90 8.91 1.45 -4.24
C LEU A 90 9.43 2.71 -3.54
N LEU A 91 10.16 2.56 -2.43
CA LEU A 91 10.81 3.66 -1.72
C LEU A 91 11.80 4.39 -2.65
N GLY A 92 12.59 3.66 -3.43
CA GLY A 92 13.52 4.23 -4.42
C GLY A 92 12.78 5.07 -5.47
N ILE A 93 11.71 4.52 -6.09
CA ILE A 93 10.89 5.26 -7.05
C ILE A 93 10.32 6.55 -6.43
N LEU A 94 9.73 6.42 -5.24
CA LEU A 94 9.06 7.55 -4.57
C LEU A 94 10.05 8.58 -4.06
N SER A 95 11.27 8.17 -3.70
CA SER A 95 12.36 9.09 -3.33
C SER A 95 12.77 9.95 -4.52
N TYR A 96 12.93 9.35 -5.71
CA TYR A 96 13.21 10.10 -6.93
C TYR A 96 12.07 11.09 -7.25
N ILE A 97 10.80 10.64 -7.17
CA ILE A 97 9.65 11.50 -7.41
C ILE A 97 9.62 12.65 -6.41
N LYS A 98 9.80 12.37 -5.12
CA LYS A 98 9.75 13.37 -4.06
C LYS A 98 10.90 14.38 -4.13
N GLU A 99 12.07 13.95 -4.60
CA GLU A 99 13.24 14.79 -4.80
C GLU A 99 13.06 15.75 -6.00
N LYS A 100 12.58 15.23 -7.13
CA LYS A 100 12.59 15.93 -8.43
C LYS A 100 11.28 16.65 -8.79
N TYR A 101 10.18 16.32 -8.13
CA TYR A 101 8.85 16.83 -8.50
C TYR A 101 8.11 17.46 -7.33
N GLU A 102 7.23 18.40 -7.66
CA GLU A 102 6.30 19.01 -6.73
C GLU A 102 5.29 17.96 -6.22
N THR A 103 5.20 17.81 -4.90
CA THR A 103 4.38 16.78 -4.29
C THR A 103 3.30 17.30 -3.35
N ASP A 104 3.21 18.62 -3.10
CA ASP A 104 2.31 19.21 -2.11
C ASP A 104 0.83 19.08 -2.47
N HIS A 105 0.54 18.99 -3.77
CA HIS A 105 -0.80 18.78 -4.30
C HIS A 105 -1.23 17.31 -4.37
N LEU A 106 -0.46 16.39 -3.78
CA LEU A 106 -0.68 14.95 -3.86
C LEU A 106 -1.19 14.39 -2.53
N ILE A 107 -2.07 13.39 -2.62
CA ILE A 107 -2.46 12.50 -1.53
C ILE A 107 -2.07 11.07 -1.86
N TYR A 108 -1.83 10.28 -0.85
CA TYR A 108 -1.25 8.93 -0.98
C TYR A 108 -2.17 7.90 -0.37
N SER A 109 -2.54 6.89 -1.15
CA SER A 109 -3.29 5.75 -0.64
C SER A 109 -2.53 4.46 -0.89
N GLY A 110 -2.17 3.78 0.18
CA GLY A 110 -1.34 2.59 0.13
C GLY A 110 -1.83 1.49 1.07
N ALA A 111 -1.31 0.28 0.85
CA ALA A 111 -1.56 -0.86 1.72
C ALA A 111 -0.27 -1.65 1.92
N SER A 112 -0.09 -2.27 3.10
CA SER A 112 1.12 -3.02 3.44
C SER A 112 2.38 -2.16 3.21
N ALA A 113 3.38 -2.64 2.48
CA ALA A 113 4.55 -1.85 2.09
C ALA A 113 4.16 -0.49 1.45
N GLY A 114 3.04 -0.43 0.73
CA GLY A 114 2.52 0.82 0.15
C GLY A 114 2.03 1.81 1.20
N ALA A 115 1.56 1.36 2.37
CA ALA A 115 1.19 2.24 3.48
C ALA A 115 2.43 2.92 4.09
N TRP A 116 3.50 2.17 4.33
CA TRP A 116 4.79 2.70 4.80
C TRP A 116 5.38 3.72 3.82
N ASN A 117 5.31 3.43 2.53
CA ASN A 117 5.74 4.35 1.48
C ASN A 117 4.85 5.61 1.39
N GLY A 118 3.54 5.47 1.61
CA GLY A 118 2.62 6.59 1.71
C GLY A 118 2.97 7.51 2.90
N LEU A 119 3.33 6.93 4.04
CA LEU A 119 3.80 7.67 5.21
C LEU A 119 5.10 8.43 4.89
N PHE A 120 6.08 7.79 4.22
CA PHE A 120 7.29 8.47 3.75
C PHE A 120 6.96 9.69 2.87
N MET A 121 6.01 9.56 1.95
CA MET A 121 5.63 10.66 1.07
C MET A 121 4.99 11.84 1.83
N CYS A 122 4.43 11.61 3.01
CA CYS A 122 3.90 12.67 3.89
C CYS A 122 4.99 13.41 4.68
N TYR A 123 6.21 12.91 4.76
CA TYR A 123 7.34 13.60 5.40
C TYR A 123 7.62 14.93 4.72
N LYS A 124 7.86 16.00 5.50
CA LYS A 124 8.03 17.37 4.99
C LYS A 124 9.48 17.75 4.71
N GLY A 125 10.42 17.03 5.30
CA GLY A 125 11.85 17.31 5.15
C GLY A 125 12.46 16.71 3.89
N ASP A 126 13.79 16.75 3.84
CA ASP A 126 14.56 16.21 2.71
C ASP A 126 14.38 14.69 2.58
N PRO A 127 13.94 14.18 1.41
CA PRO A 127 13.66 12.77 1.23
C PRO A 127 14.90 11.89 1.36
N MET A 128 16.08 12.35 0.90
CA MET A 128 17.29 11.53 0.95
C MET A 128 17.85 11.44 2.35
N SER A 129 17.81 12.50 3.14
CA SER A 129 18.14 12.46 4.57
C SER A 129 17.27 11.48 5.34
N PHE A 130 15.95 11.42 5.02
CA PHE A 130 15.05 10.43 5.59
C PHE A 130 15.47 9.00 5.22
N VAL A 131 15.75 8.75 3.95
CA VAL A 131 16.16 7.43 3.44
C VAL A 131 17.45 6.97 4.10
N TYR A 132 18.49 7.82 4.16
CA TYR A 132 19.77 7.49 4.80
C TYR A 132 19.59 7.22 6.30
N ASN A 133 18.71 7.95 6.97
CA ASN A 133 18.39 7.68 8.36
C ASN A 133 17.69 6.33 8.54
N ILE A 134 16.78 5.94 7.64
CA ILE A 134 16.03 4.67 7.73
C ILE A 134 16.87 3.47 7.28
N LEU A 135 17.61 3.57 6.17
CA LEU A 135 18.41 2.48 5.62
C LEU A 135 19.76 2.32 6.33
N ASP A 136 19.77 2.32 7.66
CA ASP A 136 20.98 2.08 8.43
C ASP A 136 21.32 0.58 8.53
N TYR A 137 22.46 0.31 9.17
CA TYR A 137 22.96 -1.06 9.38
C TYR A 137 21.97 -1.97 10.09
N ASN A 138 21.20 -1.45 11.05
CA ASN A 138 20.25 -2.28 11.82
C ASN A 138 19.10 -2.74 10.93
N ILE A 139 18.54 -1.84 10.13
CA ILE A 139 17.45 -2.15 9.19
C ILE A 139 17.89 -3.15 8.12
N THR A 140 19.08 -2.94 7.54
CA THR A 140 19.59 -3.79 6.45
C THR A 140 20.00 -5.19 6.92
N ASN A 141 20.22 -5.39 8.23
CA ASN A 141 20.59 -6.66 8.83
C ASN A 141 19.45 -7.37 9.58
N THR A 142 18.21 -6.89 9.48
CA THR A 142 17.04 -7.57 10.07
C THR A 142 16.89 -8.97 9.51
N LYS A 143 16.46 -9.91 10.34
CA LYS A 143 16.31 -11.34 9.98
C LYS A 143 14.89 -11.72 9.57
N SER A 144 13.93 -10.84 9.83
CA SER A 144 12.52 -11.05 9.52
C SER A 144 11.81 -9.74 9.23
N ILE A 145 10.70 -9.82 8.51
CA ILE A 145 9.86 -8.64 8.26
C ILE A 145 9.27 -8.08 9.56
N THR A 146 8.98 -8.92 10.53
CA THR A 146 8.53 -8.51 11.86
C THR A 146 9.60 -7.64 12.55
N GLU A 147 10.85 -8.09 12.55
CA GLU A 147 11.96 -7.35 13.12
C GLU A 147 12.16 -6.02 12.38
N LEU A 148 12.10 -6.04 11.05
CA LEU A 148 12.16 -4.86 10.20
C LEU A 148 11.10 -3.82 10.59
N GLU A 149 9.84 -4.22 10.71
CA GLU A 149 8.76 -3.30 11.08
C GLU A 149 8.95 -2.71 12.47
N TYR A 150 9.41 -3.49 13.46
CA TYR A 150 9.72 -2.97 14.79
C TYR A 150 10.88 -1.98 14.79
N PHE A 151 11.94 -2.25 14.05
CA PHE A 151 13.05 -1.31 13.90
C PHE A 151 12.62 -0.03 13.18
N LEU A 152 11.80 -0.14 12.13
CA LEU A 152 11.22 1.03 11.45
C LEU A 152 10.39 1.88 12.41
N LYS A 153 9.51 1.27 13.21
CA LYS A 153 8.74 2.00 14.23
C LYS A 153 9.65 2.71 15.22
N TYR A 154 10.60 1.97 15.80
CA TYR A 154 11.53 2.55 16.77
C TYR A 154 12.29 3.73 16.16
N LYS A 155 12.85 3.55 14.97
CA LYS A 155 13.63 4.55 14.27
C LYS A 155 12.80 5.81 13.98
N LEU A 156 11.62 5.64 13.42
CA LEU A 156 10.73 6.75 13.09
C LEU A 156 10.34 7.55 14.34
N LEU A 157 9.94 6.87 15.43
CA LEU A 157 9.52 7.56 16.65
C LEU A 157 10.68 8.17 17.44
N SER A 158 11.90 7.66 17.29
CA SER A 158 13.09 8.25 17.92
C SER A 158 13.66 9.45 17.16
N SER A 159 13.44 9.50 15.83
CA SER A 159 14.05 10.52 14.97
C SER A 159 13.10 11.63 14.57
N TYR A 160 11.78 11.41 14.59
CA TYR A 160 10.80 12.33 14.03
C TYR A 160 9.61 12.58 14.97
N LYS A 161 8.98 13.74 14.78
CA LYS A 161 7.74 14.17 15.45
C LYS A 161 6.56 14.15 14.49
N THR A 162 5.35 14.20 15.03
CA THR A 162 4.11 14.26 14.23
C THR A 162 4.13 15.44 13.25
N ASP A 163 4.63 16.59 13.67
CA ASP A 163 4.66 17.81 12.85
C ASP A 163 5.64 17.75 11.67
N ASP A 164 6.55 16.77 11.66
CA ASP A 164 7.44 16.53 10.52
C ASP A 164 6.70 15.89 9.34
N PHE A 165 5.44 15.47 9.52
CA PHE A 165 4.61 14.81 8.51
C PHE A 165 3.30 15.56 8.28
N ASP A 166 2.85 15.67 7.03
CA ASP A 166 1.48 16.05 6.70
C ASP A 166 0.58 14.81 6.59
N LEU A 167 0.22 14.26 7.75
CA LEU A 167 -0.56 13.02 7.88
C LEU A 167 -1.97 13.12 7.27
N ARG A 168 -2.49 14.32 7.02
CA ARG A 168 -3.78 14.53 6.34
C ARG A 168 -3.76 14.01 4.90
N ARG A 169 -2.56 13.83 4.32
CA ARG A 169 -2.38 13.31 2.96
C ARG A 169 -2.32 11.79 2.89
N LEU A 170 -2.33 11.10 4.04
CA LEU A 170 -2.17 9.64 4.12
C LEU A 170 -3.51 8.92 4.23
N PHE A 171 -3.70 7.91 3.37
CA PHE A 171 -4.85 6.99 3.36
C PHE A 171 -4.35 5.55 3.36
N VAL A 172 -4.58 4.82 4.44
CA VAL A 172 -4.06 3.47 4.63
C VAL A 172 -5.16 2.44 4.47
N GLY A 173 -5.02 1.58 3.49
CA GLY A 173 -5.95 0.46 3.24
C GLY A 173 -5.65 -0.73 4.14
N VAL A 174 -6.64 -1.15 4.91
CA VAL A 174 -6.55 -2.28 5.85
C VAL A 174 -7.67 -3.26 5.58
N THR A 175 -7.36 -4.54 5.53
CA THR A 175 -8.38 -5.60 5.52
C THR A 175 -8.84 -5.85 6.94
N THR A 176 -10.15 -5.76 7.19
CA THR A 176 -10.76 -6.11 8.48
C THR A 176 -11.73 -7.26 8.30
N ILE A 177 -12.09 -7.94 9.41
CA ILE A 177 -13.14 -8.95 9.38
C ILE A 177 -14.39 -8.38 10.06
N LYS A 178 -15.47 -8.28 9.28
CA LYS A 178 -16.80 -7.87 9.75
C LYS A 178 -17.79 -9.00 9.45
N PHE A 179 -18.46 -9.53 10.47
CA PHE A 179 -19.39 -10.64 10.33
C PHE A 179 -18.82 -11.84 9.55
N PHE A 180 -17.57 -12.24 9.88
CA PHE A 180 -16.84 -13.34 9.24
C PHE A 180 -16.49 -13.13 7.74
N ALA A 181 -16.72 -11.94 7.21
CA ALA A 181 -16.35 -11.57 5.86
C ALA A 181 -15.23 -10.52 5.86
N PRO A 182 -14.25 -10.63 4.94
CA PRO A 182 -13.25 -9.60 4.76
C PRO A 182 -13.91 -8.32 4.21
N SER A 183 -13.51 -7.19 4.76
CA SER A 183 -13.95 -5.85 4.37
C SER A 183 -12.74 -4.94 4.25
N THR A 184 -12.73 -4.07 3.26
CA THR A 184 -11.69 -3.06 3.08
C THR A 184 -12.08 -1.79 3.81
N ASN A 185 -11.23 -1.33 4.72
CA ASN A 185 -11.37 -0.03 5.37
C ASN A 185 -10.17 0.84 5.03
N ILE A 186 -10.41 2.11 4.76
CA ILE A 186 -9.38 3.11 4.52
C ILE A 186 -9.29 4.01 5.75
N PHE A 187 -8.16 3.98 6.44
CA PHE A 187 -7.90 4.84 7.58
C PHE A 187 -7.19 6.12 7.14
N SER A 188 -7.56 7.23 7.74
CA SER A 188 -6.97 8.55 7.50
C SER A 188 -7.15 9.45 8.73
N ASP A 189 -6.72 10.71 8.65
CA ASP A 189 -6.88 11.72 9.72
C ASP A 189 -6.26 11.24 11.05
N PHE A 190 -5.00 10.82 10.98
CA PHE A 190 -4.25 10.27 12.11
C PHE A 190 -3.97 11.34 13.17
N GLU A 191 -4.09 10.96 14.45
CA GLU A 191 -3.84 11.88 15.58
C GLU A 191 -2.35 12.19 15.73
N SER A 192 -1.49 11.21 15.45
CA SER A 192 -0.05 11.30 15.66
C SER A 192 0.72 10.43 14.67
N LEU A 193 2.03 10.64 14.61
CA LEU A 193 2.94 9.77 13.87
C LEU A 193 2.86 8.32 14.37
N GLU A 194 2.76 8.10 15.68
CA GLU A 194 2.62 6.76 16.24
C GLU A 194 1.31 6.09 15.80
N ASP A 195 0.21 6.82 15.76
CA ASP A 195 -1.08 6.32 15.29
C ASP A 195 -1.00 5.90 13.80
N ALA A 196 -0.41 6.73 12.95
CA ALA A 196 -0.17 6.41 11.55
C ALA A 196 0.71 5.16 11.37
N ILE A 197 1.80 5.05 12.15
CA ILE A 197 2.69 3.87 12.14
C ILE A 197 1.92 2.62 12.59
N ASN A 198 1.12 2.69 13.65
CA ASN A 198 0.31 1.57 14.12
C ASN A 198 -0.71 1.12 13.06
N CYS A 199 -1.24 2.05 12.27
CA CYS A 199 -2.09 1.72 11.12
C CYS A 199 -1.29 1.04 10.00
N CYS A 200 -0.04 1.46 9.73
CA CYS A 200 0.84 0.76 8.79
C CYS A 200 1.09 -0.68 9.23
N PHE A 201 1.35 -0.93 10.52
CA PHE A 201 1.43 -2.29 11.08
C PHE A 201 0.14 -3.08 10.86
N ALA A 202 -1.02 -2.45 11.10
CA ALA A 202 -2.31 -3.10 10.87
C ALA A 202 -2.51 -3.48 9.40
N SER A 203 -2.03 -2.62 8.50
CA SER A 203 -2.08 -2.81 7.04
C SER A 203 -1.07 -3.84 6.52
N SER A 204 -0.03 -4.15 7.28
CA SER A 204 1.02 -5.13 6.93
C SER A 204 0.86 -6.45 7.68
N HIS A 205 -0.19 -6.61 8.49
CA HIS A 205 -0.31 -7.79 9.34
C HIS A 205 -0.69 -9.05 8.54
N ILE A 206 0.27 -9.95 8.41
CA ILE A 206 0.08 -11.29 7.84
C ILE A 206 0.24 -12.30 8.98
N PRO A 207 -0.82 -13.06 9.31
CA PRO A 207 -0.77 -14.04 10.38
C PRO A 207 0.43 -14.97 10.28
N PHE A 208 1.17 -15.10 11.40
CA PHE A 208 2.38 -15.93 11.54
C PHE A 208 3.58 -15.54 10.68
N VAL A 209 3.49 -14.48 9.88
CA VAL A 209 4.59 -13.95 9.07
C VAL A 209 5.12 -12.65 9.68
N THR A 210 4.23 -11.68 9.93
CA THR A 210 4.60 -10.38 10.51
C THR A 210 4.21 -10.25 11.99
N GLY A 211 3.72 -11.33 12.59
CA GLY A 211 3.30 -11.33 13.99
C GLY A 211 2.49 -12.54 14.38
N GLY A 212 1.68 -12.44 15.44
CA GLY A 212 0.78 -13.49 15.90
C GLY A 212 -0.36 -13.79 14.93
N LEU A 213 -1.37 -14.53 15.42
CA LEU A 213 -2.55 -14.86 14.60
C LEU A 213 -3.39 -13.64 14.24
N THR A 214 -3.51 -12.71 15.17
CA THR A 214 -4.39 -11.53 15.04
C THR A 214 -3.65 -10.28 15.44
N ASN A 215 -3.99 -9.19 14.76
CA ASN A 215 -3.66 -7.84 15.16
C ASN A 215 -4.95 -7.04 15.36
N LYS A 216 -4.91 -6.00 16.18
CA LYS A 216 -6.05 -5.10 16.39
C LYS A 216 -5.62 -3.66 16.21
N TYR A 217 -6.45 -2.92 15.49
CA TYR A 217 -6.34 -1.47 15.36
C TYR A 217 -7.75 -0.87 15.44
N HIS A 218 -7.95 0.17 16.23
CA HIS A 218 -9.28 0.76 16.53
C HIS A 218 -10.34 -0.29 16.90
N ASN A 219 -9.98 -1.25 17.78
CA ASN A 219 -10.85 -2.36 18.21
C ASN A 219 -11.31 -3.32 17.12
N MET A 220 -10.79 -3.21 15.91
CA MET A 220 -11.05 -4.13 14.79
C MET A 220 -9.93 -5.13 14.62
N PHE A 221 -10.26 -6.37 14.28
CA PHE A 221 -9.26 -7.33 13.81
C PHE A 221 -8.81 -6.95 12.40
N THR A 222 -7.49 -6.77 12.25
CA THR A 222 -6.87 -6.25 11.03
C THR A 222 -5.92 -7.26 10.41
N PHE A 223 -5.82 -7.18 9.09
CA PHE A 223 -4.98 -8.00 8.25
C PHE A 223 -4.40 -7.17 7.12
N ASP A 224 -3.37 -7.69 6.47
CA ASP A 224 -2.70 -7.02 5.36
C ASP A 224 -3.72 -6.51 4.33
N GLY A 225 -3.58 -5.23 3.97
CA GLY A 225 -4.45 -4.58 3.00
C GLY A 225 -4.39 -5.24 1.62
N GLY A 226 -3.28 -5.91 1.29
CA GLY A 226 -3.12 -6.68 0.05
C GLY A 226 -4.05 -7.89 -0.09
N PHE A 227 -4.74 -8.31 0.98
CA PHE A 227 -5.81 -9.31 0.89
C PHE A 227 -7.09 -8.77 0.26
N SER A 228 -7.26 -7.45 0.20
CA SER A 228 -8.35 -6.78 -0.48
C SER A 228 -8.09 -6.66 -1.97
N LYS A 229 -9.13 -6.68 -2.80
CA LYS A 229 -9.01 -6.47 -4.25
C LYS A 229 -8.57 -5.05 -4.60
N TYR A 230 -9.02 -4.08 -3.83
CA TYR A 230 -8.75 -2.68 -4.04
C TYR A 230 -8.58 -1.97 -2.69
N PRO A 231 -7.39 -2.04 -2.09
CA PRO A 231 -7.13 -1.46 -0.77
C PRO A 231 -6.77 0.02 -0.83
N TYR A 232 -7.34 0.76 -1.77
CA TYR A 232 -7.02 2.16 -2.00
C TYR A 232 -8.28 3.02 -1.95
N LEU A 233 -8.09 4.32 -1.70
CA LEU A 233 -9.16 5.30 -1.77
C LEU A 233 -9.86 5.23 -3.13
N ASP A 234 -11.19 5.11 -3.14
CA ASP A 234 -12.01 5.02 -4.37
C ASP A 234 -12.18 6.41 -5.01
N ARG A 235 -11.11 6.87 -5.64
CA ARG A 235 -11.03 8.14 -6.36
C ARG A 235 -10.19 7.95 -7.63
N GLU A 236 -10.38 8.83 -8.61
CA GLU A 236 -9.51 8.88 -9.77
C GLU A 236 -8.05 9.09 -9.33
N LYS A 237 -7.18 8.22 -9.82
CA LYS A 237 -5.75 8.24 -9.49
C LYS A 237 -4.94 8.86 -10.61
N LEU A 238 -3.96 9.68 -10.24
CA LEU A 238 -2.95 10.19 -11.17
C LEU A 238 -2.08 9.05 -11.69
N VAL A 239 -1.56 8.23 -10.76
CA VAL A 239 -0.69 7.10 -11.09
C VAL A 239 -0.81 6.00 -10.01
N HIS A 240 -0.51 4.77 -10.41
CA HIS A 240 -0.36 3.62 -9.51
C HIS A 240 1.09 3.18 -9.47
N ILE A 241 1.74 3.39 -8.34
CA ILE A 241 3.12 2.96 -8.10
C ILE A 241 3.13 1.49 -7.68
N SER A 242 3.80 0.66 -8.46
CA SER A 242 3.90 -0.78 -8.19
C SER A 242 5.27 -1.33 -8.60
N PRO A 243 5.72 -2.47 -8.03
CA PRO A 243 7.01 -3.07 -8.39
C PRO A 243 7.11 -3.55 -9.84
N SER A 244 6.03 -3.48 -10.58
CA SER A 244 5.95 -3.89 -11.99
C SER A 244 5.54 -2.77 -12.94
N MET A 245 5.53 -1.51 -12.49
CA MET A 245 4.99 -0.42 -13.30
C MET A 245 5.75 -0.17 -14.60
N TRP A 246 7.04 -0.48 -14.64
CA TRP A 246 7.90 -0.32 -15.82
C TRP A 246 8.05 -1.60 -16.66
N ARG A 247 7.55 -2.75 -16.14
CA ARG A 247 7.66 -4.01 -16.85
C ARG A 247 6.62 -4.10 -17.97
N PRO A 248 6.99 -4.62 -19.16
CA PRO A 248 6.00 -4.95 -20.17
C PRO A 248 4.94 -5.89 -19.58
N LYS A 249 3.67 -5.62 -19.87
CA LYS A 249 2.60 -6.57 -19.54
C LYS A 249 2.84 -7.83 -20.34
N GLU A 250 3.27 -8.92 -19.68
CA GLU A 250 3.35 -10.20 -20.37
C GLU A 250 1.98 -10.57 -20.95
N PRO A 251 1.94 -11.05 -22.19
CA PRO A 251 0.70 -11.53 -22.79
C PRO A 251 0.12 -12.61 -21.85
N THR A 252 -1.14 -12.47 -21.51
CA THR A 252 -1.87 -13.40 -20.65
C THR A 252 -1.98 -14.75 -21.36
N THR A 253 -0.94 -15.57 -21.27
CA THR A 253 -1.02 -16.99 -21.63
C THR A 253 -2.10 -17.63 -20.78
N VAL A 254 -2.94 -18.44 -21.41
CA VAL A 254 -4.05 -19.15 -20.78
C VAL A 254 -3.48 -20.25 -19.90
N PHE A 255 -2.90 -19.89 -18.75
CA PHE A 255 -2.49 -20.85 -17.73
C PHE A 255 -3.72 -21.37 -16.99
N ASN A 256 -3.75 -22.68 -16.73
CA ASN A 256 -4.77 -23.33 -15.90
C ASN A 256 -4.88 -22.62 -14.55
N SER A 257 -6.11 -22.46 -14.04
CA SER A 257 -6.42 -21.72 -12.81
C SER A 257 -5.61 -22.20 -11.59
N LEU A 258 -5.26 -23.49 -11.54
CA LEU A 258 -4.45 -24.10 -10.49
C LEU A 258 -2.97 -23.61 -10.53
N GLN A 259 -2.40 -23.51 -11.72
CA GLN A 259 -1.02 -23.01 -11.91
C GLN A 259 -0.91 -21.53 -11.53
N ARG A 260 -1.93 -20.71 -11.82
CA ARG A 260 -1.96 -19.31 -11.37
C ARG A 260 -2.01 -19.20 -9.84
N SER A 261 -2.79 -20.05 -9.18
CA SER A 261 -2.87 -20.05 -7.72
C SER A 261 -1.54 -20.47 -7.08
N LEU A 262 -0.86 -21.47 -7.63
CA LEU A 262 0.45 -21.92 -7.15
C LEU A 262 1.55 -20.89 -7.44
N GLN A 263 1.54 -20.25 -8.61
CA GLN A 263 2.45 -19.15 -8.93
C GLN A 263 2.20 -17.94 -8.02
N SER A 264 0.94 -17.62 -7.72
CA SER A 264 0.60 -16.54 -6.77
C SER A 264 1.13 -16.83 -5.37
N ILE A 265 1.02 -18.08 -4.88
CA ILE A 265 1.55 -18.48 -3.56
C ILE A 265 3.08 -18.43 -3.56
N LYS A 266 3.73 -18.88 -4.63
CA LYS A 266 5.19 -18.85 -4.75
C LYS A 266 5.70 -17.41 -4.84
N SER A 267 5.11 -16.58 -5.69
CA SER A 267 5.46 -15.14 -5.76
C SER A 267 5.18 -14.45 -4.43
N TYR A 268 4.08 -14.79 -3.73
CA TYR A 268 3.77 -14.22 -2.43
C TYR A 268 4.84 -14.59 -1.38
N SER A 269 5.30 -15.85 -1.35
CA SER A 269 6.39 -16.26 -0.44
C SER A 269 7.74 -15.60 -0.76
N GLU A 270 8.00 -15.29 -2.03
CA GLU A 270 9.21 -14.58 -2.47
C GLU A 270 9.23 -13.13 -2.01
N PHE A 271 8.06 -12.46 -1.88
CA PHE A 271 7.95 -11.10 -1.34
C PHE A 271 8.39 -10.99 0.12
N PHE A 272 8.38 -12.10 0.87
CA PHE A 272 8.71 -12.13 2.30
C PHE A 272 9.99 -12.90 2.61
N SER A 273 10.77 -13.32 1.60
CA SER A 273 12.04 -14.01 1.79
C SER A 273 13.21 -13.04 1.83
N MET A 274 13.79 -12.83 3.02
CA MET A 274 14.98 -11.98 3.20
C MET A 274 16.22 -12.50 2.47
N SER A 275 16.39 -13.82 2.38
CA SER A 275 17.58 -14.42 1.78
C SER A 275 17.81 -14.08 0.30
N LYS A 276 16.81 -13.49 -0.35
CA LYS A 276 16.82 -13.13 -1.78
C LYS A 276 16.82 -11.62 -2.05
N ASN A 277 16.67 -10.78 -1.02
CA ASN A 277 16.47 -9.35 -1.20
C ASN A 277 17.53 -8.57 -0.44
N ASN A 278 18.40 -7.87 -1.15
CA ASN A 278 19.24 -6.81 -0.60
C ASN A 278 18.41 -5.51 -0.59
N LEU A 279 18.14 -4.96 0.58
CA LEU A 279 17.23 -3.80 0.73
C LEU A 279 17.80 -2.54 0.05
N LEU A 280 19.12 -2.35 0.13
CA LEU A 280 19.80 -1.23 -0.52
C LEU A 280 19.75 -1.36 -2.04
N GLU A 281 20.03 -2.56 -2.56
CA GLU A 281 19.96 -2.84 -4.00
C GLU A 281 18.54 -2.62 -4.55
N LEU A 282 17.51 -3.07 -3.81
CA LEU A 282 16.13 -2.80 -4.19
C LEU A 282 15.81 -1.31 -4.23
N PHE A 283 16.32 -0.54 -3.26
CA PHE A 283 16.15 0.90 -3.24
C PHE A 283 16.83 1.55 -4.45
N ASP A 284 18.09 1.22 -4.68
CA ASP A 284 18.88 1.76 -5.79
C ASP A 284 18.25 1.42 -7.15
N ASP A 285 17.81 0.17 -7.34
CA ASP A 285 17.09 -0.25 -8.55
C ASP A 285 15.83 0.58 -8.78
N GLY A 286 15.03 0.79 -7.74
CA GLY A 286 13.81 1.60 -7.83
C GLY A 286 14.09 3.05 -8.17
N TYR A 287 15.11 3.63 -7.58
CA TYR A 287 15.55 5.01 -7.85
C TYR A 287 16.07 5.17 -9.30
N GLN A 288 16.91 4.23 -9.77
CA GLN A 288 17.44 4.24 -11.12
C GLN A 288 16.35 4.00 -12.17
N ASP A 289 15.42 3.09 -11.92
CA ASP A 289 14.29 2.84 -12.81
C ASP A 289 13.41 4.08 -12.94
N ALA A 290 13.14 4.80 -11.85
CA ALA A 290 12.42 6.07 -11.89
C ALA A 290 13.18 7.13 -12.71
N LYS A 291 14.50 7.24 -12.50
CA LYS A 291 15.38 8.14 -13.26
C LYS A 291 15.38 7.81 -14.75
N ASN A 292 15.48 6.54 -15.11
CA ASN A 292 15.48 6.07 -16.50
C ASN A 292 14.12 6.32 -17.20
N ASN A 293 13.04 6.37 -16.42
CA ASN A 293 11.70 6.65 -16.92
C ASN A 293 11.24 8.09 -16.64
N LYS A 294 12.21 9.03 -16.51
CA LYS A 294 11.93 10.45 -16.27
C LYS A 294 10.93 11.04 -17.23
N SER A 295 11.05 10.76 -18.53
CA SER A 295 10.13 11.27 -19.55
C SER A 295 8.68 10.87 -19.31
N TYR A 296 8.42 9.66 -18.81
CA TYR A 296 7.08 9.24 -18.40
C TYR A 296 6.62 10.01 -17.16
N LEU A 297 7.50 10.19 -16.17
CA LEU A 297 7.18 10.93 -14.95
C LEU A 297 6.90 12.42 -15.23
N ASP A 298 7.61 13.03 -16.16
CA ASP A 298 7.38 14.42 -16.61
C ASP A 298 5.97 14.63 -17.21
N THR A 299 5.32 13.58 -17.72
CA THR A 299 3.93 13.67 -18.19
C THR A 299 2.90 13.67 -17.05
N MET A 300 3.30 13.19 -15.86
CA MET A 300 2.41 13.01 -14.71
C MET A 300 2.63 14.07 -13.63
N PHE A 301 3.87 14.51 -13.45
CA PHE A 301 4.29 15.36 -12.35
C PHE A 301 4.90 16.67 -12.87
N THR A 302 4.77 17.72 -12.08
CA THR A 302 5.44 19.01 -12.33
C THR A 302 6.85 18.96 -11.74
N PRO A 303 7.91 19.10 -12.53
CA PRO A 303 9.26 19.20 -12.01
C PRO A 303 9.40 20.36 -11.02
N LYS A 304 10.21 20.18 -9.98
CA LYS A 304 10.65 21.32 -9.16
C LYS A 304 11.49 22.25 -10.01
N CYS A 305 11.33 23.56 -9.80
CA CYS A 305 12.27 24.52 -10.36
C CYS A 305 13.64 24.28 -9.72
N ASP A 306 14.62 23.92 -10.52
CA ASP A 306 16.01 23.98 -10.07
C ASP A 306 16.31 25.45 -9.79
N HIS A 307 16.32 25.86 -8.53
CA HIS A 307 17.02 27.08 -8.14
C HIS A 307 18.50 26.79 -8.32
N GLU A 308 18.99 26.96 -9.55
CA GLU A 308 20.42 27.21 -9.74
C GLU A 308 20.78 28.38 -8.82
N ILE A 309 21.51 28.07 -7.77
CA ILE A 309 22.25 29.08 -7.03
C ILE A 309 23.30 29.53 -8.05
N ASP A 310 22.93 30.56 -8.84
CA ASP A 310 23.90 31.27 -9.66
C ASP A 310 25.10 31.59 -8.80
N GLY A 311 26.22 31.00 -9.16
CA GLY A 311 27.47 31.08 -8.43
C GLY A 311 27.84 32.55 -8.21
N ILE A 312 27.98 32.89 -6.95
CA ILE A 312 28.81 34.02 -6.56
C ILE A 312 30.26 33.55 -6.81
N GLU A 313 30.77 33.82 -8.00
CA GLU A 313 32.23 33.88 -8.21
C GLU A 313 32.77 35.00 -7.31
N ILE A 314 33.56 34.60 -6.33
CA ILE A 314 34.45 35.51 -5.57
C ILE A 314 35.87 35.31 -6.06
#